data_7f5fe00bafad439f7cda85f822d11798
#
_entry.id   7f5fe00bafad439f7cda85f822d11798
#
_cell.length_a   1.000
_cell.length_b   1.000
_cell.length_c   1.000
_cell.angle_alpha   90.00
_cell.angle_beta   90.00
_cell.angle_gamma   90.00
#
_symmetry.space_group_name_H-M   'P 1'
#
loop_
_entity.id
_entity.type
_entity.pdbx_description
1 polymer ?
#
loop_
_entity_poly.entity_id
_entity_poly.type
_entity_poly.pdbx_seq_one_letter_code
_entity_poly.pdbx_strand_id
1 'polypeptide(L)' 'MSEKKLHHFQCTVCGYVYETEEEELPDDFLCPVCGVGKDMFVKID' A
#
# COMPACT_ATOMS: atom_id res chain seq x y z
N MET A 1 14.60 20.73 8.26
CA MET A 1 14.30 19.37 8.34
C MET A 1 12.95 19.08 7.76
N SER A 2 12.91 18.20 6.83
CA SER A 2 11.66 17.92 6.19
C SER A 2 11.00 16.71 6.85
N GLU A 3 9.71 16.75 6.90
CA GLU A 3 8.95 15.64 7.41
C GLU A 3 8.48 14.80 6.25
N LYS A 4 8.59 13.51 6.42
CA LYS A 4 8.12 12.60 5.40
C LYS A 4 6.78 12.07 5.84
N LYS A 5 5.81 12.21 4.96
CA LYS A 5 4.47 11.78 5.26
C LYS A 5 4.27 10.39 4.69
N LEU A 6 3.90 9.46 5.54
CA LEU A 6 3.67 8.10 5.09
C LEU A 6 2.23 7.94 4.66
N HIS A 7 2.06 7.24 3.56
CA HIS A 7 0.75 6.89 3.06
C HIS A 7 0.49 5.44 3.40
N HIS A 8 -0.74 5.14 3.74
CA HIS A 8 -1.11 3.79 4.15
C HIS A 8 -2.06 3.20 3.13
N PHE A 9 -1.72 2.02 2.67
CA PHE A 9 -2.55 1.28 1.71
C PHE A 9 -2.95 -0.02 2.37
N GLN A 10 -4.22 -0.34 2.29
CA GLN A 10 -4.72 -1.56 2.90
C GLN A 10 -5.23 -2.52 1.84
N CYS A 11 -4.79 -3.77 1.95
CA CYS A 11 -5.26 -4.82 1.07
C CYS A 11 -6.71 -5.13 1.42
N THR A 12 -7.58 -5.13 0.40
CA THR A 12 -8.98 -5.39 0.65
C THR A 12 -9.30 -6.88 0.70
N VAL A 13 -8.30 -7.72 0.46
CA VAL A 13 -8.49 -9.16 0.49
C VAL A 13 -8.09 -9.73 1.84
N CYS A 14 -6.88 -9.42 2.32
CA CYS A 14 -6.39 -9.98 3.56
C CYS A 14 -6.25 -8.95 4.68
N GLY A 15 -6.40 -7.66 4.38
CA GLY A 15 -6.33 -6.63 5.40
C GLY A 15 -4.94 -6.15 5.72
N TYR A 16 -3.95 -6.56 4.97
CA TYR A 16 -2.57 -6.13 5.20
C TYR A 16 -2.45 -4.62 4.95
N VAL A 17 -1.76 -3.92 5.84
CA VAL A 17 -1.54 -2.49 5.70
C VAL A 17 -0.08 -2.26 5.33
N TYR A 18 0.13 -1.54 4.24
CA TYR A 18 1.46 -1.24 3.72
C TYR A 18 1.72 0.26 3.84
N GLU A 19 2.84 0.62 4.43
CA GLU A 19 3.23 2.01 4.60
C GLU A 19 4.31 2.37 3.60
N THR A 20 4.14 3.49 2.94
CA THR A 20 5.13 3.95 1.98
C THR A 20 5.06 5.46 1.88
N GLU A 21 6.16 6.07 1.50
CA GLU A 21 6.19 7.51 1.26
C GLU A 21 5.69 7.86 -0.12
N GLU A 22 5.43 6.88 -0.95
CA GLU A 22 4.96 7.12 -2.30
C GLU A 22 3.45 7.23 -2.33
N GLU A 23 2.96 8.05 -3.25
CA GLU A 23 1.52 8.26 -3.34
C GLU A 23 0.81 7.10 -3.99
N GLU A 24 1.53 6.27 -4.74
CA GLU A 24 0.94 5.13 -5.43
C GLU A 24 1.86 3.95 -5.31
N LEU A 25 1.27 2.78 -5.40
CA LEU A 25 2.03 1.55 -5.39
C LEU A 25 2.56 1.29 -6.80
N PRO A 26 3.71 0.63 -6.92
CA PRO A 26 4.24 0.29 -8.24
C PRO A 26 3.34 -0.71 -8.95
N ASP A 27 3.43 -0.71 -10.29
CA ASP A 27 2.57 -1.57 -11.09
C ASP A 27 2.79 -3.05 -10.78
N ASP A 28 4.01 -3.40 -10.40
CA ASP A 28 4.33 -4.80 -10.13
C ASP A 28 4.25 -5.14 -8.65
N PHE A 29 3.61 -4.28 -7.86
CA PHE A 29 3.49 -4.52 -6.44
C PHE A 29 2.53 -5.68 -6.18
N LEU A 30 2.94 -6.56 -5.28
CA LEU A 30 2.11 -7.69 -4.88
C LEU A 30 2.01 -7.71 -3.36
N CYS A 31 0.85 -8.09 -2.87
CA CYS A 31 0.66 -8.21 -1.42
C CYS A 31 1.56 -9.32 -0.89
N PRO A 32 2.39 -9.03 0.12
CA PRO A 32 3.28 -10.06 0.67
C PRO A 32 2.53 -11.12 1.48
N VAL A 33 1.27 -10.91 1.77
CA VAL A 33 0.50 -11.84 2.57
C VAL A 33 -0.36 -12.74 1.70
N CYS A 34 -1.15 -12.15 0.80
CA CYS A 34 -2.07 -12.95 -0.01
C CYS A 34 -1.73 -12.96 -1.48
N GLY A 35 -0.79 -12.11 -1.93
CA GLY A 35 -0.30 -12.19 -3.29
C GLY A 35 -1.11 -11.47 -4.35
N VAL A 36 -2.13 -10.72 -3.95
CA VAL A 36 -2.91 -9.97 -4.94
C VAL A 36 -2.14 -8.73 -5.38
N GLY A 37 -2.53 -8.19 -6.51
CA GLY A 37 -1.87 -7.01 -7.04
C GLY A 37 -2.32 -5.73 -6.37
N LYS A 38 -1.71 -4.63 -6.79
CA LYS A 38 -2.00 -3.34 -6.18
C LYS A 38 -3.45 -2.94 -6.38
N ASP A 39 -4.14 -3.52 -7.34
CA ASP A 39 -5.53 -3.19 -7.59
C ASP A 39 -6.40 -3.44 -6.38
N MET A 40 -5.98 -4.36 -5.53
CA MET A 40 -6.75 -4.70 -4.34
C MET A 40 -6.42 -3.84 -3.15
N PHE A 41 -5.52 -2.88 -3.32
CA PHE A 41 -5.14 -1.99 -2.23
C PHE A 41 -5.88 -0.66 -2.36
N VAL A 42 -6.28 -0.12 -1.21
CA VAL A 42 -6.91 1.19 -1.17
C VAL A 42 -6.12 2.08 -0.22
N LYS A 43 -6.07 3.36 -0.56
CA LYS A 43 -5.37 4.31 0.28
C LYS A 43 -6.30 4.73 1.40
N ILE A 44 -5.85 4.57 2.63
CA ILE A 44 -6.72 4.76 3.78
C ILE A 44 -6.35 5.99 4.61
N ASP A 45 -5.33 6.76 4.23
CA ASP A 45 -5.01 7.98 5.01
C ASP A 45 -5.31 9.28 4.28
#